data_1fe1f17105faa9cc840e7c79f4eedf62
#
_entry.id   1fe1f17105faa9cc840e7c79f4eedf62
#
_cell.length_a   1.000
_cell.length_b   1.000
_cell.length_c   1.000
_cell.angle_alpha   90.00
_cell.angle_beta   90.00
_cell.angle_gamma   90.00
#
_symmetry.space_group_name_H-M   'P 1'
#
loop_
_entity.id
_entity.type
_entity.pdbx_description
1 polymer ?
#
loop_
_entity_poly.entity_id
_entity_poly.type
_entity_poly.pdbx_seq_one_letter_code
_entity_poly.pdbx_strand_id
1 'polypeptide(L)'
;MRALAMLGAILFCEAELSARESCPVEVKLLLSSQATEAAIGSLGLAKKTTGRVYFFDTDALDLFKQGVILRVREDANNDITVKVRQPEGGGQIHYSRMAGVPCEIDQTGDGAHVSYSVGSSRKLVRVPETGKEVGTLLSTAQGDLLRKAGVSIDWVRVKRVAAIDSTKWSTSAQSPFGRLALELWKWPGGEILELSARAGSQAGAAAYSRLEHLSKTKGLPLSPSQDTKTATVLQSRDASP
;
A
#
# COMPACT_ATOMS: atom_id res chain seq x y z
N MET A 1 -14.69 -30.15 -26.37
CA MET A 1 -14.34 -28.77 -26.05
C MET A 1 -14.60 -28.32 -24.59
N ARG A 2 -15.21 -29.16 -23.72
CA ARG A 2 -15.45 -28.81 -22.28
C ARG A 2 -14.28 -29.11 -21.32
N ALA A 3 -13.35 -29.99 -21.68
CA ALA A 3 -12.22 -30.41 -20.84
C ALA A 3 -11.08 -29.36 -20.77
N LEU A 4 -10.87 -28.54 -21.81
CA LEU A 4 -9.80 -27.54 -21.83
C LEU A 4 -10.09 -26.33 -20.91
N ALA A 5 -11.36 -25.99 -20.70
CA ALA A 5 -11.74 -24.86 -19.84
C ALA A 5 -11.55 -25.17 -18.34
N MET A 6 -11.71 -26.42 -17.92
CA MET A 6 -11.47 -26.83 -16.52
C MET A 6 -9.99 -26.88 -16.16
N LEU A 7 -9.10 -27.28 -17.08
CA LEU A 7 -7.66 -27.30 -16.80
C LEU A 7 -7.08 -25.89 -16.61
N GLY A 8 -7.61 -24.92 -17.36
CA GLY A 8 -7.21 -23.51 -17.22
C GLY A 8 -7.57 -22.91 -15.87
N ALA A 9 -8.77 -23.21 -15.35
CA ALA A 9 -9.24 -22.68 -14.07
C ALA A 9 -8.47 -23.26 -12.88
N ILE A 10 -8.07 -24.53 -12.94
CA ILE A 10 -7.28 -25.18 -11.87
C ILE A 10 -5.85 -24.61 -11.83
N LEU A 11 -5.19 -24.42 -12.96
CA LEU A 11 -3.85 -23.84 -13.04
C LEU A 11 -3.81 -22.38 -12.55
N PHE A 12 -4.85 -21.60 -12.78
CA PHE A 12 -4.95 -20.22 -12.27
C PHE A 12 -5.13 -20.19 -10.76
N CYS A 13 -5.93 -21.10 -10.19
CA CYS A 13 -6.15 -21.20 -8.76
C CYS A 13 -4.87 -21.62 -8.00
N GLU A 14 -4.10 -22.55 -8.56
CA GLU A 14 -2.83 -23.00 -7.96
C GLU A 14 -1.74 -21.92 -7.99
N ALA A 15 -1.63 -21.13 -9.06
CA ALA A 15 -0.67 -20.05 -9.17
C ALA A 15 -0.99 -18.90 -8.20
N GLU A 16 -2.26 -18.60 -7.99
CA GLU A 16 -2.71 -17.60 -7.02
C GLU A 16 -2.49 -18.07 -5.57
N LEU A 17 -2.75 -19.34 -5.30
CA LEU A 17 -2.51 -19.96 -4.01
C LEU A 17 -1.00 -20.00 -3.69
N SER A 18 -0.16 -20.38 -4.63
CA SER A 18 1.30 -20.41 -4.49
C SER A 18 1.91 -19.02 -4.27
N ALA A 19 1.39 -17.98 -4.93
CA ALA A 19 1.82 -16.61 -4.70
C ALA A 19 1.45 -16.13 -3.29
N ARG A 20 0.28 -16.50 -2.79
CA ARG A 20 -0.17 -16.17 -1.44
C ARG A 20 0.66 -16.85 -0.35
N GLU A 21 1.16 -18.06 -0.60
CA GLU A 21 1.98 -18.78 0.37
C GLU A 21 3.40 -18.21 0.54
N SER A 22 3.90 -17.47 -0.44
CA SER A 22 5.28 -16.95 -0.46
C SER A 22 5.41 -15.49 -0.07
N CYS A 23 4.32 -14.70 -0.12
CA CYS A 23 4.36 -13.28 0.17
C CYS A 23 4.23 -13.01 1.68
N PRO A 24 5.07 -12.16 2.27
CA PRO A 24 4.89 -11.71 3.65
C PRO A 24 3.57 -10.95 3.80
N VAL A 25 2.94 -11.09 4.96
CA VAL A 25 1.67 -10.42 5.28
C VAL A 25 1.95 -9.16 6.10
N GLU A 26 1.37 -8.04 5.70
CA GLU A 26 1.23 -6.84 6.51
C GLU A 26 -0.24 -6.65 6.87
N VAL A 27 -0.53 -6.72 8.17
CA VAL A 27 -1.87 -6.44 8.70
C VAL A 27 -2.01 -4.95 8.88
N LYS A 28 -3.12 -4.38 8.42
CA LYS A 28 -3.43 -2.95 8.47
C LYS A 28 -4.79 -2.74 9.08
N LEU A 29 -4.84 -1.89 10.10
CA LEU A 29 -6.04 -1.55 10.84
C LEU A 29 -6.18 -0.04 10.90
N LEU A 30 -7.30 0.49 10.43
CA LEU A 30 -7.58 1.92 10.52
C LEU A 30 -8.21 2.25 11.87
N LEU A 31 -7.59 3.19 12.58
CA LEU A 31 -8.07 3.73 13.84
C LEU A 31 -8.73 5.09 13.62
N SER A 32 -9.58 5.50 14.56
CA SER A 32 -9.97 6.90 14.65
C SER A 32 -8.74 7.76 14.83
N SER A 33 -8.59 8.82 14.04
CA SER A 33 -7.43 9.73 14.13
C SER A 33 -7.33 10.43 15.50
N GLN A 34 -8.46 10.59 16.20
CA GLN A 34 -8.50 11.11 17.57
C GLN A 34 -7.76 10.23 18.57
N ALA A 35 -7.53 8.95 18.25
CA ALA A 35 -6.80 8.01 19.09
C ALA A 35 -5.27 8.12 18.97
N THR A 36 -4.72 9.05 18.19
CA THR A 36 -3.28 9.11 17.88
C THR A 36 -2.41 9.10 19.15
N GLU A 37 -2.62 10.03 20.07
CA GLU A 37 -1.79 10.14 21.31
C GLU A 37 -2.00 8.92 22.22
N ALA A 38 -3.25 8.44 22.36
CA ALA A 38 -3.55 7.25 23.14
C ALA A 38 -2.85 6.00 22.56
N ALA A 39 -2.82 5.88 21.23
CA ALA A 39 -2.15 4.77 20.55
C ALA A 39 -0.62 4.84 20.76
N ILE A 40 -0.01 6.01 20.60
CA ILE A 40 1.42 6.20 20.84
C ILE A 40 1.79 5.74 22.25
N GLY A 41 1.08 6.24 23.27
CA GLY A 41 1.37 5.93 24.68
C GLY A 41 1.09 4.45 25.02
N SER A 42 -0.11 3.93 24.68
CA SER A 42 -0.53 2.60 25.10
C SER A 42 0.18 1.45 24.36
N LEU A 43 0.71 1.70 23.15
CA LEU A 43 1.45 0.73 22.36
C LEU A 43 2.98 0.89 22.48
N GLY A 44 3.49 1.87 23.23
CA GLY A 44 4.93 2.11 23.42
C GLY A 44 5.65 2.50 22.13
N LEU A 45 5.05 3.35 21.32
CA LEU A 45 5.58 3.77 20.03
C LEU A 45 6.53 4.96 20.22
N ALA A 46 7.83 4.69 20.27
CA ALA A 46 8.84 5.70 20.62
C ALA A 46 9.56 6.33 19.41
N LYS A 47 9.83 5.54 18.36
CA LYS A 47 10.56 6.03 17.19
C LYS A 47 9.62 6.82 16.27
N LYS A 48 9.89 8.11 16.10
CA LYS A 48 9.11 9.01 15.23
C LYS A 48 9.90 9.38 13.98
N THR A 49 9.24 9.34 12.83
CA THR A 49 9.75 9.88 11.56
C THR A 49 8.64 10.70 10.89
N THR A 50 9.03 11.76 10.18
CA THR A 50 8.12 12.61 9.42
C THR A 50 8.57 12.69 7.98
N GLY A 51 7.65 12.96 7.07
CA GLY A 51 7.93 13.14 5.66
C GLY A 51 6.67 13.51 4.90
N ARG A 52 6.78 13.56 3.59
CA ARG A 52 5.65 13.78 2.68
C ARG A 52 5.50 12.62 1.72
N VAL A 53 4.26 12.34 1.36
CA VAL A 53 3.89 11.32 0.37
C VAL A 53 3.15 12.00 -0.76
N TYR A 54 3.58 11.74 -1.98
CA TYR A 54 2.97 12.28 -3.19
C TYR A 54 2.52 11.14 -4.08
N PHE A 55 1.29 11.22 -4.57
CA PHE A 55 0.75 10.29 -5.55
C PHE A 55 0.66 10.94 -6.92
N PHE A 56 0.94 10.14 -7.94
CA PHE A 56 0.93 10.56 -9.33
C PHE A 56 -0.06 9.69 -10.12
N ASP A 57 -0.97 10.35 -10.82
CA ASP A 57 -1.99 9.71 -11.63
C ASP A 57 -2.53 10.72 -12.66
N THR A 58 -3.49 10.31 -13.48
CA THR A 58 -4.31 11.23 -14.26
C THR A 58 -5.44 11.81 -13.39
N ASP A 59 -6.09 12.87 -13.83
CA ASP A 59 -7.28 13.43 -13.15
C ASP A 59 -8.40 12.41 -12.96
N ALA A 60 -8.50 11.45 -13.87
CA ALA A 60 -9.49 10.38 -13.83
C ALA A 60 -9.05 9.18 -12.98
N LEU A 61 -7.86 9.23 -12.34
CA LEU A 61 -7.24 8.12 -11.60
C LEU A 61 -7.08 6.86 -12.46
N ASP A 62 -6.64 7.02 -13.71
CA ASP A 62 -6.55 5.90 -14.66
C ASP A 62 -5.54 4.84 -14.22
N LEU A 63 -4.43 5.23 -13.56
CA LEU A 63 -3.45 4.28 -13.03
C LEU A 63 -4.02 3.53 -11.83
N PHE A 64 -4.64 4.22 -10.90
CA PHE A 64 -5.25 3.63 -9.71
C PHE A 64 -6.35 2.62 -10.10
N LYS A 65 -7.21 2.97 -11.05
CA LYS A 65 -8.24 2.07 -11.60
C LYS A 65 -7.65 0.82 -12.24
N GLN A 66 -6.46 0.91 -12.83
CA GLN A 66 -5.70 -0.21 -13.36
C GLN A 66 -4.91 -0.98 -12.28
N GLY A 67 -5.06 -0.62 -11.01
CA GLY A 67 -4.34 -1.22 -9.89
C GLY A 67 -2.88 -0.76 -9.75
N VAL A 68 -2.49 0.32 -10.42
CA VAL A 68 -1.14 0.88 -10.32
C VAL A 68 -1.12 2.06 -9.37
N ILE A 69 -0.17 2.05 -8.44
CA ILE A 69 0.11 3.15 -7.53
C ILE A 69 1.52 3.64 -7.81
N LEU A 70 1.62 4.90 -8.24
CA LEU A 70 2.88 5.60 -8.44
C LEU A 70 3.05 6.63 -7.33
N ARG A 71 4.03 6.39 -6.47
CA ARG A 71 4.25 7.16 -5.25
C ARG A 71 5.68 7.67 -5.15
N VAL A 72 5.82 8.93 -4.74
CA VAL A 72 7.09 9.52 -4.29
C VAL A 72 6.95 9.79 -2.79
N ARG A 73 7.96 9.40 -2.02
CA ARG A 73 8.06 9.74 -0.61
C ARG A 73 9.29 10.62 -0.41
N GLU A 74 9.06 11.74 0.26
CA GLU A 74 10.09 12.69 0.68
C GLU A 74 10.27 12.55 2.19
N ASP A 75 11.32 11.87 2.59
CA ASP A 75 11.75 11.70 3.97
C ASP A 75 13.28 11.60 4.01
N ALA A 76 13.86 11.13 5.11
CA ALA A 76 15.31 11.00 5.24
C ALA A 76 15.97 10.15 4.13
N ASN A 77 15.23 9.23 3.51
CA ASN A 77 15.77 8.29 2.51
C ASN A 77 15.26 8.56 1.09
N ASN A 78 14.23 9.34 0.91
CA ASN A 78 13.50 9.58 -0.33
C ASN A 78 13.31 8.31 -1.18
N ASP A 79 12.11 7.95 -1.52
CA ASP A 79 11.85 6.80 -2.38
C ASP A 79 10.82 7.11 -3.46
N ILE A 80 11.00 6.43 -4.59
CA ILE A 80 9.98 6.32 -5.64
C ILE A 80 9.53 4.88 -5.64
N THR A 81 8.24 4.66 -5.51
CA THR A 81 7.65 3.31 -5.49
C THR A 81 6.64 3.17 -6.62
N VAL A 82 6.77 2.08 -7.37
CA VAL A 82 5.70 1.54 -8.22
C VAL A 82 5.14 0.33 -7.51
N LYS A 83 3.84 0.34 -7.23
CA LYS A 83 3.10 -0.78 -6.64
C LYS A 83 1.99 -1.18 -7.60
N VAL A 84 1.84 -2.48 -7.81
CA VAL A 84 0.78 -3.06 -8.64
C VAL A 84 -0.04 -3.99 -7.76
N ARG A 85 -1.36 -3.84 -7.76
CA ARG A 85 -2.32 -4.67 -7.06
C ARG A 85 -3.50 -4.99 -7.97
N GLN A 86 -4.37 -5.91 -7.58
CA GLN A 86 -5.56 -6.20 -8.36
C GLN A 86 -6.37 -4.92 -8.59
N PRO A 87 -6.78 -4.63 -9.84
CA PRO A 87 -7.59 -3.47 -10.16
C PRO A 87 -8.97 -3.53 -9.47
N GLU A 88 -9.49 -2.39 -9.02
CA GLU A 88 -10.84 -2.31 -8.42
C GLU A 88 -11.95 -2.71 -9.43
N GLY A 89 -11.72 -2.51 -10.73
CA GLY A 89 -12.65 -2.86 -11.79
C GLY A 89 -12.67 -4.34 -12.21
N GLY A 90 -12.05 -5.24 -11.44
CA GLY A 90 -12.09 -6.71 -11.70
C GLY A 90 -11.11 -7.20 -12.76
N GLY A 91 -10.17 -6.38 -13.21
CA GLY A 91 -9.04 -6.83 -14.03
C GLY A 91 -8.15 -7.83 -13.28
N GLN A 92 -7.55 -8.79 -13.98
CA GLN A 92 -6.67 -9.77 -13.34
C GLN A 92 -5.20 -9.39 -13.50
N ILE A 93 -4.47 -9.37 -12.38
CA ILE A 93 -3.00 -9.46 -12.42
C ILE A 93 -2.65 -10.88 -12.87
N HIS A 94 -1.84 -11.00 -13.91
CA HIS A 94 -1.29 -12.29 -14.30
C HIS A 94 -0.15 -12.67 -13.35
N TYR A 95 -0.47 -13.36 -12.25
CA TYR A 95 0.50 -13.75 -11.20
C TYR A 95 1.72 -14.48 -11.76
N SER A 96 1.56 -15.30 -12.78
CA SER A 96 2.67 -15.99 -13.47
C SER A 96 3.71 -15.03 -14.07
N ARG A 97 3.30 -13.81 -14.46
CA ARG A 97 4.20 -12.78 -14.99
C ARG A 97 4.97 -12.06 -13.90
N MET A 98 4.51 -12.15 -12.64
CA MET A 98 5.10 -11.46 -11.50
C MET A 98 6.22 -12.24 -10.82
N ALA A 99 6.60 -13.41 -11.34
CA ALA A 99 7.68 -14.22 -10.77
C ALA A 99 8.95 -13.38 -10.57
N GLY A 100 9.54 -13.49 -9.36
CA GLY A 100 10.73 -12.74 -8.96
C GLY A 100 10.52 -11.27 -8.60
N VAL A 101 9.28 -10.75 -8.64
CA VAL A 101 8.96 -9.41 -8.15
C VAL A 101 8.63 -9.48 -6.66
N PRO A 102 9.19 -8.60 -5.81
CA PRO A 102 8.82 -8.53 -4.40
C PRO A 102 7.32 -8.34 -4.22
N CYS A 103 6.71 -9.16 -3.39
CA CYS A 103 5.28 -9.13 -3.11
C CYS A 103 4.99 -8.94 -1.63
N GLU A 104 3.76 -8.54 -1.32
CA GLU A 104 3.22 -8.40 0.01
C GLU A 104 1.72 -8.69 -0.01
N ILE A 105 1.20 -9.32 1.01
CA ILE A 105 -0.24 -9.41 1.24
C ILE A 105 -0.63 -8.31 2.22
N ASP A 106 -1.43 -7.35 1.74
CA ASP A 106 -2.08 -6.35 2.58
C ASP A 106 -3.36 -6.97 3.17
N GLN A 107 -3.36 -7.34 4.45
CA GLN A 107 -4.54 -7.83 5.16
C GLN A 107 -5.23 -6.65 5.85
N THR A 108 -6.40 -6.29 5.38
CA THR A 108 -7.27 -5.22 5.88
C THR A 108 -8.60 -5.77 6.38
N GLY A 109 -9.53 -4.93 6.84
CA GLY A 109 -10.85 -5.35 7.28
C GLY A 109 -11.76 -5.85 6.16
N ASP A 110 -11.54 -5.41 4.94
CA ASP A 110 -12.27 -5.82 3.74
C ASP A 110 -11.67 -7.07 3.05
N GLY A 111 -10.48 -7.53 3.49
CA GLY A 111 -9.89 -8.75 2.97
C GLY A 111 -8.38 -8.73 2.80
N ALA A 112 -7.87 -9.69 2.05
CA ALA A 112 -6.47 -9.87 1.75
C ALA A 112 -6.18 -9.53 0.29
N HIS A 113 -5.28 -8.59 0.05
CA HIS A 113 -4.92 -8.11 -1.27
C HIS A 113 -3.44 -8.34 -1.55
N VAL A 114 -3.13 -9.14 -2.57
CA VAL A 114 -1.75 -9.32 -3.03
C VAL A 114 -1.31 -8.07 -3.79
N SER A 115 -0.14 -7.58 -3.46
CA SER A 115 0.50 -6.48 -4.16
C SER A 115 1.95 -6.79 -4.49
N TYR A 116 2.42 -6.27 -5.60
CA TYR A 116 3.81 -6.33 -6.06
C TYR A 116 4.38 -4.93 -6.06
N SER A 117 5.56 -4.72 -5.51
CA SER A 117 6.12 -3.38 -5.44
C SER A 117 7.63 -3.36 -5.65
N VAL A 118 8.08 -2.34 -6.35
CA VAL A 118 9.49 -2.02 -6.50
C VAL A 118 9.71 -0.58 -6.05
N GLY A 119 10.47 -0.42 -4.97
CA GLY A 119 10.95 0.87 -4.48
C GLY A 119 12.36 1.15 -5.00
N SER A 120 12.68 2.41 -5.23
CA SER A 120 14.05 2.84 -5.49
C SER A 120 14.36 4.10 -4.68
N SER A 121 15.35 4.00 -3.78
CA SER A 121 15.84 5.17 -3.04
C SER A 121 16.65 6.06 -3.98
N ARG A 122 16.34 7.36 -3.99
CA ARG A 122 17.04 8.35 -4.82
C ARG A 122 17.18 9.66 -4.05
N LYS A 123 18.34 10.29 -4.18
CA LYS A 123 18.47 11.67 -3.74
C LYS A 123 17.71 12.56 -4.73
N LEU A 124 16.57 13.07 -4.33
CA LEU A 124 15.79 14.02 -5.12
C LEU A 124 16.31 15.43 -4.85
N VAL A 125 16.57 16.19 -5.91
CA VAL A 125 16.91 17.63 -5.79
C VAL A 125 15.65 18.42 -5.46
N ARG A 126 14.52 18.00 -6.02
CA ARG A 126 13.16 18.47 -5.71
C ARG A 126 12.17 17.36 -5.97
N VAL A 127 11.01 17.47 -5.38
CA VAL A 127 9.89 16.57 -5.69
C VAL A 127 9.42 16.82 -7.11
N PRO A 128 9.20 15.77 -7.93
CA PRO A 128 8.62 15.92 -9.25
C PRO A 128 7.22 16.55 -9.20
N GLU A 129 6.84 17.27 -10.22
CA GLU A 129 5.50 17.87 -10.33
C GLU A 129 4.70 17.22 -11.46
N THR A 130 5.38 16.72 -12.48
CA THR A 130 4.77 16.14 -13.67
C THR A 130 5.07 14.64 -13.79
N GLY A 131 4.20 13.93 -14.52
CA GLY A 131 4.42 12.53 -14.83
C GLY A 131 5.68 12.29 -15.66
N LYS A 132 6.01 13.20 -16.59
CA LYS A 132 7.26 13.10 -17.37
C LYS A 132 8.48 13.08 -16.45
N GLU A 133 8.53 13.97 -15.45
CA GLU A 133 9.63 14.01 -14.49
C GLU A 133 9.71 12.71 -13.70
N VAL A 134 8.58 12.20 -13.16
CA VAL A 134 8.55 10.93 -12.45
C VAL A 134 8.98 9.79 -13.36
N GLY A 135 8.48 9.75 -14.60
CA GLY A 135 8.83 8.72 -15.59
C GLY A 135 10.34 8.60 -15.83
N THR A 136 11.05 9.74 -15.90
CA THR A 136 12.52 9.76 -16.07
C THR A 136 13.28 9.27 -14.83
N LEU A 137 12.63 9.27 -13.67
CA LEU A 137 13.22 8.84 -12.40
C LEU A 137 13.00 7.35 -12.11
N LEU A 138 12.16 6.65 -12.87
CA LEU A 138 11.93 5.22 -12.65
C LEU A 138 13.21 4.41 -12.94
N SER A 139 13.43 3.42 -12.11
CA SER A 139 14.47 2.40 -12.36
C SER A 139 14.01 1.40 -13.42
N THR A 140 14.96 0.68 -14.02
CA THR A 140 14.65 -0.42 -14.95
C THR A 140 13.68 -1.43 -14.32
N ALA A 141 13.91 -1.83 -13.06
CA ALA A 141 13.05 -2.78 -12.36
C ALA A 141 11.61 -2.26 -12.17
N GLN A 142 11.41 -0.95 -11.97
CA GLN A 142 10.09 -0.35 -11.91
C GLN A 142 9.39 -0.35 -13.29
N GLY A 143 10.13 -0.04 -14.35
CA GLY A 143 9.65 -0.16 -15.72
C GLY A 143 9.27 -1.61 -16.08
N ASP A 144 10.08 -2.58 -15.62
CA ASP A 144 9.81 -4.00 -15.81
C ASP A 144 8.54 -4.46 -15.09
N LEU A 145 8.30 -3.95 -13.88
CA LEU A 145 7.06 -4.23 -13.15
C LEU A 145 5.83 -3.74 -13.92
N LEU A 146 5.86 -2.50 -14.42
CA LEU A 146 4.76 -1.95 -15.24
C LEU A 146 4.51 -2.78 -16.51
N ARG A 147 5.60 -3.19 -17.19
CA ARG A 147 5.51 -4.03 -18.39
C ARG A 147 4.94 -5.41 -18.07
N LYS A 148 5.37 -6.04 -16.97
CA LYS A 148 4.83 -7.32 -16.49
C LYS A 148 3.34 -7.20 -16.15
N ALA A 149 2.91 -6.07 -15.60
CA ALA A 149 1.52 -5.78 -15.32
C ALA A 149 0.68 -5.48 -16.59
N GLY A 150 1.33 -5.31 -17.75
CA GLY A 150 0.64 -4.96 -19.00
C GLY A 150 0.16 -3.51 -19.04
N VAL A 151 0.75 -2.64 -18.21
CA VAL A 151 0.34 -1.23 -18.09
C VAL A 151 1.24 -0.35 -18.94
N SER A 152 0.63 0.47 -19.79
CA SER A 152 1.27 1.54 -20.53
C SER A 152 0.82 2.88 -19.94
N ILE A 153 1.77 3.75 -19.62
CA ILE A 153 1.50 5.03 -18.98
C ILE A 153 1.66 6.17 -19.99
N ASP A 154 0.62 6.95 -20.19
CA ASP A 154 0.72 8.24 -20.86
C ASP A 154 1.25 9.30 -19.90
N TRP A 155 2.57 9.44 -19.86
CA TRP A 155 3.26 10.36 -18.95
C TRP A 155 2.88 11.84 -19.14
N VAL A 156 2.27 12.21 -20.26
CA VAL A 156 1.82 13.60 -20.50
C VAL A 156 0.59 13.92 -19.66
N ARG A 157 -0.28 12.91 -19.45
CA ARG A 157 -1.51 13.06 -18.68
C ARG A 157 -1.32 12.86 -17.18
N VAL A 158 -0.22 12.23 -16.78
CA VAL A 158 0.09 11.98 -15.36
C VAL A 158 0.60 13.26 -14.71
N LYS A 159 0.09 13.55 -13.52
CA LYS A 159 0.52 14.67 -12.67
C LYS A 159 0.46 14.27 -11.20
N ARG A 160 0.94 15.13 -10.33
CA ARG A 160 0.74 14.97 -8.89
C ARG A 160 -0.74 15.22 -8.56
N VAL A 161 -1.42 14.18 -8.05
CA VAL A 161 -2.86 14.22 -7.71
C VAL A 161 -3.12 14.31 -6.22
N ALA A 162 -2.13 14.00 -5.39
CA ALA A 162 -2.23 14.15 -3.94
C ALA A 162 -0.88 14.43 -3.31
N ALA A 163 -0.90 15.25 -2.24
CA ALA A 163 0.23 15.54 -1.36
C ALA A 163 -0.22 15.38 0.10
N ILE A 164 0.50 14.56 0.86
CA ILE A 164 0.13 14.12 2.18
C ILE A 164 1.29 14.35 3.14
N ASP A 165 1.05 14.99 4.28
CA ASP A 165 2.00 15.00 5.39
C ASP A 165 1.89 13.67 6.13
N SER A 166 3.01 12.96 6.27
CA SER A 166 3.10 11.65 6.92
C SER A 166 3.91 11.75 8.20
N THR A 167 3.35 11.24 9.29
CA THR A 167 4.08 11.02 10.54
C THR A 167 3.94 9.56 10.91
N LYS A 168 5.07 8.89 11.13
CA LYS A 168 5.12 7.47 11.47
C LYS A 168 5.82 7.26 12.79
N TRP A 169 5.22 6.44 13.65
CA TRP A 169 5.80 5.95 14.90
C TRP A 169 5.98 4.44 14.83
N SER A 170 6.95 3.90 15.54
CA SER A 170 7.15 2.46 15.61
C SER A 170 7.69 2.02 16.96
N THR A 171 7.44 0.75 17.30
CA THR A 171 8.07 0.14 18.47
C THR A 171 9.58 -0.03 18.22
N SER A 172 10.39 0.16 19.28
CA SER A 172 11.82 -0.12 19.26
C SER A 172 12.14 -1.60 19.46
N ALA A 173 11.26 -2.34 20.15
CA ALA A 173 11.42 -3.75 20.46
C ALA A 173 10.44 -4.62 19.64
N GLN A 174 10.74 -5.92 19.53
CA GLN A 174 9.80 -6.89 19.01
C GLN A 174 8.69 -7.10 20.06
N SER A 175 7.45 -6.84 19.67
CA SER A 175 6.27 -7.23 20.43
C SER A 175 5.83 -8.64 20.02
N PRO A 176 4.87 -9.28 20.73
CA PRO A 176 4.24 -10.52 20.26
C PRO A 176 3.62 -10.41 18.86
N PHE A 177 3.44 -9.20 18.35
CA PHE A 177 2.96 -8.89 17.00
C PHE A 177 4.09 -8.54 16.02
N GLY A 178 5.36 -8.75 16.39
CA GLY A 178 6.48 -8.21 15.65
C GLY A 178 6.63 -6.68 15.85
N ARG A 179 7.13 -5.97 14.85
CA ARG A 179 7.24 -4.52 14.90
C ARG A 179 5.88 -3.90 14.59
N LEU A 180 5.33 -3.15 15.54
CA LEU A 180 4.16 -2.30 15.31
C LEU A 180 4.61 -0.98 14.68
N ALA A 181 3.81 -0.49 13.75
CA ALA A 181 3.94 0.85 13.21
C ALA A 181 2.56 1.55 13.21
N LEU A 182 2.56 2.81 13.59
CA LEU A 182 1.40 3.70 13.51
C LEU A 182 1.76 4.81 12.53
N GLU A 183 0.92 5.06 11.52
CA GLU A 183 1.17 6.10 10.53
C GLU A 183 -0.05 7.01 10.40
N LEU A 184 0.15 8.29 10.69
CA LEU A 184 -0.85 9.33 10.49
C LEU A 184 -0.56 10.05 9.18
N TRP A 185 -1.54 10.06 8.29
CA TRP A 185 -1.54 10.84 7.07
C TRP A 185 -2.51 12.01 7.22
N LYS A 186 -2.05 13.21 6.82
CA LYS A 186 -2.88 14.41 6.79
C LYS A 186 -2.80 15.10 5.44
N TRP A 187 -3.96 15.50 4.92
CA TRP A 187 -4.09 16.28 3.68
C TRP A 187 -5.24 17.29 3.84
N PRO A 188 -5.41 18.27 2.93
CA PRO A 188 -6.45 19.30 3.07
C PRO A 188 -7.88 18.74 3.26
N GLY A 189 -8.17 17.56 2.69
CA GLY A 189 -9.50 16.92 2.78
C GLY A 189 -9.70 15.99 3.96
N GLY A 190 -8.69 15.78 4.83
CA GLY A 190 -8.85 14.88 5.98
C GLY A 190 -7.58 14.32 6.56
N GLU A 191 -7.78 13.32 7.40
CA GLU A 191 -6.68 12.57 8.01
C GLU A 191 -7.05 11.11 8.19
N ILE A 192 -6.06 10.23 8.24
CA ILE A 192 -6.23 8.80 8.42
C ILE A 192 -5.10 8.25 9.29
N LEU A 193 -5.45 7.40 10.25
CA LEU A 193 -4.52 6.77 11.18
C LEU A 193 -4.51 5.26 10.94
N GLU A 194 -3.36 4.72 10.56
CA GLU A 194 -3.18 3.29 10.30
C GLU A 194 -2.22 2.67 11.31
N LEU A 195 -2.69 1.66 12.01
CA LEU A 195 -1.85 0.75 12.79
C LEU A 195 -1.52 -0.47 11.94
N SER A 196 -0.24 -0.79 11.80
CA SER A 196 0.19 -1.96 11.04
C SER A 196 1.15 -2.87 11.81
N ALA A 197 1.13 -4.16 11.44
CA ALA A 197 2.03 -5.18 11.94
C ALA A 197 2.41 -6.15 10.83
N ARG A 198 3.68 -6.60 10.80
CA ARG A 198 4.10 -7.67 9.89
C ARG A 198 3.87 -9.02 10.55
N ALA A 199 3.23 -9.92 9.82
CA ALA A 199 2.96 -11.29 10.22
C ALA A 199 3.67 -12.27 9.27
N GLY A 200 3.88 -13.51 9.72
CA GLY A 200 4.33 -14.58 8.83
C GLY A 200 3.27 -14.91 7.77
N SER A 201 3.68 -15.49 6.66
CA SER A 201 2.88 -15.70 5.45
C SER A 201 1.56 -16.48 5.63
N GLN A 202 1.42 -17.28 6.68
CA GLN A 202 0.23 -18.12 6.91
C GLN A 202 -0.76 -17.57 7.95
N ALA A 203 -0.56 -16.35 8.48
CA ALA A 203 -1.27 -15.87 9.66
C ALA A 203 -2.16 -14.64 9.44
N GLY A 204 -2.45 -14.24 8.20
CA GLY A 204 -3.08 -12.95 7.88
C GLY A 204 -4.36 -12.66 8.66
N ALA A 205 -5.41 -13.46 8.50
CA ALA A 205 -6.70 -13.26 9.18
C ALA A 205 -6.57 -13.37 10.70
N ALA A 206 -5.82 -14.35 11.21
CA ALA A 206 -5.58 -14.50 12.64
C ALA A 206 -4.75 -13.35 13.22
N ALA A 207 -3.79 -12.83 12.46
CA ALA A 207 -3.00 -11.67 12.86
C ALA A 207 -3.86 -10.38 12.85
N TYR A 208 -4.78 -10.24 11.89
CA TYR A 208 -5.75 -9.16 11.87
C TYR A 208 -6.62 -9.18 13.12
N SER A 209 -7.25 -10.30 13.43
CA SER A 209 -8.10 -10.46 14.62
C SER A 209 -7.32 -10.17 15.92
N ARG A 210 -6.06 -10.59 16.01
CA ARG A 210 -5.22 -10.27 17.18
C ARG A 210 -4.93 -8.77 17.28
N LEU A 211 -4.61 -8.09 16.15
CA LEU A 211 -4.35 -6.65 16.14
C LEU A 211 -5.61 -5.84 16.50
N GLU A 212 -6.76 -6.28 15.99
CA GLU A 212 -8.06 -5.72 16.33
C GLU A 212 -8.37 -5.90 17.83
N HIS A 213 -8.13 -7.09 18.38
CA HIS A 213 -8.31 -7.36 19.81
C HIS A 213 -7.38 -6.50 20.67
N LEU A 214 -6.11 -6.37 20.28
CA LEU A 214 -5.16 -5.46 20.95
C LEU A 214 -5.69 -4.02 20.96
N SER A 215 -6.16 -3.53 19.80
CA SER A 215 -6.73 -2.19 19.69
C SER A 215 -7.90 -1.97 20.66
N LYS A 216 -8.85 -2.89 20.67
CA LYS A 216 -10.01 -2.88 21.59
C LYS A 216 -9.57 -2.90 23.06
N THR A 217 -8.63 -3.77 23.43
CA THR A 217 -8.11 -3.90 24.80
C THR A 217 -7.41 -2.62 25.27
N LYS A 218 -6.77 -1.89 24.33
CA LYS A 218 -6.12 -0.60 24.61
C LYS A 218 -7.07 0.60 24.53
N GLY A 219 -8.38 0.37 24.29
CA GLY A 219 -9.37 1.44 24.15
C GLY A 219 -9.18 2.31 22.91
N LEU A 220 -8.60 1.75 21.85
CA LEU A 220 -8.34 2.46 20.60
C LEU A 220 -9.50 2.21 19.62
N PRO A 221 -10.38 3.20 19.38
CA PRO A 221 -11.53 3.03 18.50
C PRO A 221 -11.06 2.86 17.04
N LEU A 222 -11.75 1.94 16.34
CA LEU A 222 -11.54 1.73 14.92
C LEU A 222 -12.17 2.85 14.10
N SER A 223 -11.64 3.10 12.92
CA SER A 223 -12.31 3.89 11.89
C SER A 223 -13.56 3.14 11.40
N PRO A 224 -14.66 3.84 11.08
CA PRO A 224 -15.84 3.22 10.46
C PRO A 224 -15.55 2.53 9.13
N SER A 225 -14.68 3.10 8.31
CA SER A 225 -14.14 2.46 7.10
C SER A 225 -12.82 1.78 7.40
N GLN A 226 -12.60 0.60 6.82
CA GLN A 226 -11.36 -0.15 6.87
C GLN A 226 -10.71 -0.30 5.48
N ASP A 227 -11.05 0.61 4.55
CA ASP A 227 -10.42 0.72 3.24
C ASP A 227 -8.91 0.98 3.35
N THR A 228 -8.18 0.74 2.25
CA THR A 228 -6.76 1.09 2.25
C THR A 228 -6.59 2.62 2.30
N LYS A 229 -5.64 3.13 3.11
CA LYS A 229 -5.39 4.58 3.19
C LYS A 229 -5.10 5.23 1.83
N THR A 230 -4.50 4.49 0.88
CA THR A 230 -4.27 4.97 -0.49
C THR A 230 -5.57 5.17 -1.25
N ALA A 231 -6.53 4.23 -1.15
CA ALA A 231 -7.85 4.38 -1.76
C ALA A 231 -8.58 5.59 -1.18
N THR A 232 -8.62 5.71 0.15
CA THR A 232 -9.25 6.83 0.83
C THR A 232 -8.72 8.18 0.36
N VAL A 233 -7.39 8.33 0.26
CA VAL A 233 -6.77 9.59 -0.19
C VAL A 233 -7.06 9.86 -1.66
N LEU A 234 -6.88 8.89 -2.56
CA LEU A 234 -7.03 9.10 -4.00
C LEU A 234 -8.49 9.33 -4.41
N GLN A 235 -9.43 8.75 -3.69
CA GLN A 235 -10.87 8.94 -3.95
C GLN A 235 -11.43 10.19 -3.27
N SER A 236 -10.71 10.79 -2.32
CA SER A 236 -11.11 12.07 -1.72
C SER A 236 -10.93 13.21 -2.73
N ARG A 237 -12.04 13.88 -3.08
CA ARG A 237 -12.02 15.02 -4.01
C ARG A 237 -11.20 16.22 -3.51
N ASP A 238 -10.94 16.25 -2.20
CA ASP A 238 -10.21 17.33 -1.54
C ASP A 238 -8.71 17.03 -1.36
N ALA A 239 -8.23 15.91 -1.91
CA ALA A 239 -6.81 15.53 -1.86
C ALA A 239 -5.95 16.23 -2.93
N SER A 240 -6.53 17.14 -3.70
CA SER A 240 -5.78 17.91 -4.72
C SER A 240 -4.67 18.73 -4.08
N PRO A 241 -3.51 18.82 -4.72
CA PRO A 241 -2.35 19.58 -4.23
C PRO A 241 -2.55 21.07 -4.23
#